data_55e8096ae503821d007534a55e2225c3
#
_entry.id   55e8096ae503821d007534a55e2225c3
#
_cell.length_a   1.000
_cell.length_b   1.000
_cell.length_c   1.000
_cell.angle_alpha   90.00
_cell.angle_beta   90.00
_cell.angle_gamma   90.00
#
_symmetry.space_group_name_H-M   'P 1'
#
loop_
_entity.id
_entity.type
_entity.pdbx_description
1 polymer ?
#
loop_
_entity_poly.entity_id
_entity_poly.type
_entity_poly.pdbx_seq_one_letter_code
_entity_poly.pdbx_strand_id
1 'polypeptide(L)'
;MSTLLPSIHPSEAQMTEGTPLMAGKRGLILGVANDRSIAWGIARVLADHGAELAFTYQGEALGKRVKPLAEAVGSNLVMPCDVTDTASLDQVFADIDAEWGELDFVVHAIAYSEREQLKGRFVDVSLDNFALTLQISCYSLIAVCQRAERLMKSGGSLLTMTYYGAEKVMPHYNMMGVAKAALEATVRYMAVDLGGDNIRVNAISAGPIKTLAASGIGDFRYILKWNEYNAPLKRTITIEEVGGSALYLLSDLGRSVTGEIHHVDAGYHVVGMKAADAPDIATV
;
A
#
# COMPACT_ATOMS: atom_id res chain seq x y z
N MET A 1 21.23 26.56 31.40
CA MET A 1 19.92 26.08 31.90
C MET A 1 19.32 25.28 30.77
N SER A 2 19.44 23.95 30.84
CA SER A 2 18.88 23.03 29.84
C SER A 2 17.45 22.70 30.24
N THR A 3 16.48 23.22 29.53
CA THR A 3 15.06 22.84 29.66
C THR A 3 14.88 21.47 29.05
N LEU A 4 14.80 20.44 29.89
CA LEU A 4 14.35 19.12 29.50
C LEU A 4 12.89 19.24 29.06
N LEU A 5 12.60 18.88 27.81
CA LEU A 5 11.24 18.69 27.33
C LEU A 5 10.59 17.56 28.14
N PRO A 6 9.30 17.67 28.50
CA PRO A 6 8.61 16.62 29.21
C PRO A 6 8.54 15.37 28.33
N SER A 7 8.99 14.23 28.84
CA SER A 7 8.82 12.93 28.24
C SER A 7 7.33 12.58 28.18
N ILE A 8 6.74 12.67 27.01
CA ILE A 8 5.39 12.11 26.77
C ILE A 8 5.56 10.60 26.74
N HIS A 9 5.29 9.93 27.86
CA HIS A 9 5.10 8.49 27.85
C HIS A 9 3.74 8.21 27.19
N PRO A 10 3.68 7.40 26.10
CA PRO A 10 2.40 6.93 25.58
C PRO A 10 1.68 6.20 26.71
N SER A 11 0.40 6.51 26.92
CA SER A 11 -0.43 5.80 27.87
C SER A 11 -0.38 4.30 27.55
N GLU A 12 -0.19 3.46 28.57
CA GLU A 12 -0.32 2.00 28.45
C GLU A 12 -1.75 1.69 27.98
N ALA A 13 -1.94 1.58 26.67
CA ALA A 13 -3.17 1.04 26.12
C ALA A 13 -3.22 -0.43 26.55
N GLN A 14 -3.97 -0.73 27.59
CA GLN A 14 -4.28 -2.09 28.00
C GLN A 14 -5.03 -2.74 26.83
N MET A 15 -4.41 -3.72 26.20
CA MET A 15 -5.10 -4.61 25.28
C MET A 15 -6.11 -5.40 26.12
N THR A 16 -7.37 -5.00 26.09
CA THR A 16 -8.47 -5.73 26.76
C THR A 16 -8.72 -7.01 25.98
N GLU A 17 -8.65 -8.16 26.65
CA GLU A 17 -9.01 -9.45 26.05
C GLU A 17 -10.42 -9.34 25.43
N GLY A 18 -10.52 -9.61 24.10
CA GLY A 18 -11.77 -9.67 23.38
C GLY A 18 -12.13 -8.43 22.53
N THR A 19 -11.41 -7.32 22.59
CA THR A 19 -11.66 -6.17 21.70
C THR A 19 -10.96 -6.37 20.35
N PRO A 20 -11.66 -6.23 19.20
CA PRO A 20 -11.01 -6.31 17.90
C PRO A 20 -9.90 -5.25 17.75
N LEU A 21 -8.77 -5.61 17.13
CA LEU A 21 -7.55 -4.77 17.07
C LEU A 21 -7.75 -3.41 16.41
N MET A 22 -8.77 -3.27 15.56
CA MET A 22 -9.10 -2.04 14.84
C MET A 22 -10.43 -1.44 15.28
N ALA A 23 -10.98 -1.86 16.42
CA ALA A 23 -12.26 -1.34 16.91
C ALA A 23 -12.21 0.18 17.09
N GLY A 24 -13.15 0.89 16.46
CA GLY A 24 -13.25 2.35 16.50
C GLY A 24 -12.22 3.08 15.66
N LYS A 25 -11.39 2.37 14.88
CA LYS A 25 -10.42 2.96 13.95
C LYS A 25 -11.06 3.23 12.58
N ARG A 26 -10.87 4.42 12.04
CA ARG A 26 -11.40 4.91 10.77
C ARG A 26 -10.30 5.03 9.74
N GLY A 27 -10.48 4.40 8.58
CA GLY A 27 -9.44 4.34 7.57
C GLY A 27 -9.89 4.54 6.14
N LEU A 28 -9.03 5.22 5.37
CA LEU A 28 -9.22 5.42 3.94
C LEU A 28 -8.43 4.38 3.14
N ILE A 29 -9.12 3.68 2.24
CA ILE A 29 -8.54 2.67 1.34
C ILE A 29 -8.55 3.19 -0.10
N LEU A 30 -7.35 3.37 -0.68
CA LEU A 30 -7.17 3.74 -2.07
C LEU A 30 -6.59 2.56 -2.86
N GLY A 31 -7.12 2.29 -4.06
CA GLY A 31 -6.56 1.32 -5.00
C GLY A 31 -7.29 -0.03 -5.07
N VAL A 32 -8.51 -0.14 -4.54
CA VAL A 32 -9.38 -1.28 -4.83
C VAL A 32 -9.89 -1.17 -6.26
N ALA A 33 -9.66 -2.20 -7.08
CA ALA A 33 -10.17 -2.31 -8.45
C ALA A 33 -11.15 -3.48 -8.62
N ASN A 34 -11.01 -4.52 -7.81
CA ASN A 34 -11.88 -5.69 -7.73
C ASN A 34 -11.54 -6.52 -6.48
N ASP A 35 -12.22 -7.67 -6.33
CA ASP A 35 -12.06 -8.65 -5.25
C ASP A 35 -10.66 -9.32 -5.16
N ARG A 36 -9.81 -9.14 -6.17
CA ARG A 36 -8.43 -9.67 -6.20
C ARG A 36 -7.38 -8.61 -5.92
N SER A 37 -7.77 -7.37 -5.68
CA SER A 37 -6.85 -6.29 -5.34
C SER A 37 -6.20 -6.54 -3.98
N ILE A 38 -4.90 -6.26 -3.85
CA ILE A 38 -4.21 -6.29 -2.55
C ILE A 38 -4.93 -5.37 -1.56
N ALA A 39 -5.31 -4.16 -1.99
CA ALA A 39 -6.08 -3.23 -1.17
C ALA A 39 -7.40 -3.82 -0.65
N TRP A 40 -8.05 -4.71 -1.42
CA TRP A 40 -9.25 -5.42 -0.97
C TRP A 40 -8.95 -6.46 0.11
N GLY A 41 -7.87 -7.25 -0.06
CA GLY A 41 -7.42 -8.18 0.98
C GLY A 41 -7.12 -7.49 2.29
N ILE A 42 -6.43 -6.33 2.22
CA ILE A 42 -6.16 -5.47 3.37
C ILE A 42 -7.47 -4.97 4.00
N ALA A 43 -8.38 -4.39 3.19
CA ALA A 43 -9.65 -3.84 3.67
C ALA A 43 -10.50 -4.87 4.42
N ARG A 44 -10.62 -6.10 3.87
CA ARG A 44 -11.35 -7.18 4.53
C ARG A 44 -10.78 -7.51 5.89
N VAL A 45 -9.47 -7.73 5.98
CA VAL A 45 -8.82 -8.06 7.26
C VAL A 45 -9.03 -6.95 8.29
N LEU A 46 -8.90 -5.68 7.89
CA LEU A 46 -9.11 -4.56 8.80
C LEU A 46 -10.58 -4.46 9.26
N ALA A 47 -11.54 -4.65 8.35
CA ALA A 47 -12.97 -4.67 8.68
C ALA A 47 -13.33 -5.83 9.62
N ASP A 48 -12.81 -7.04 9.37
CA ASP A 48 -13.00 -8.22 10.24
C ASP A 48 -12.44 -7.97 11.66
N HIS A 49 -11.51 -7.03 11.81
CA HIS A 49 -10.97 -6.59 13.10
C HIS A 49 -11.59 -5.28 13.62
N GLY A 50 -12.71 -4.86 13.06
CA GLY A 50 -13.54 -3.78 13.62
C GLY A 50 -13.24 -2.37 13.09
N ALA A 51 -12.46 -2.22 12.01
CA ALA A 51 -12.24 -0.91 11.39
C ALA A 51 -13.48 -0.41 10.64
N GLU A 52 -13.76 0.89 10.72
CA GLU A 52 -14.65 1.60 9.81
C GLU A 52 -13.86 2.06 8.59
N LEU A 53 -14.34 1.78 7.37
CA LEU A 53 -13.60 2.00 6.14
C LEU A 53 -14.29 2.97 5.20
N ALA A 54 -13.50 3.83 4.56
CA ALA A 54 -13.88 4.61 3.38
C ALA A 54 -13.08 4.11 2.17
N PHE A 55 -13.67 4.20 0.98
CA PHE A 55 -13.04 3.73 -0.25
C PHE A 55 -13.02 4.82 -1.31
N THR A 56 -12.00 4.76 -2.19
CA THR A 56 -11.97 5.57 -3.40
C THR A 56 -11.94 4.70 -4.65
N TYR A 57 -12.41 5.28 -5.76
CA TYR A 57 -12.34 4.68 -7.07
C TYR A 57 -12.10 5.73 -8.16
N GLN A 58 -11.39 5.36 -9.23
CA GLN A 58 -11.19 6.22 -10.39
C GLN A 58 -12.14 5.83 -11.53
N GLY A 59 -13.07 6.74 -11.85
CA GLY A 59 -14.03 6.57 -12.96
C GLY A 59 -15.11 5.52 -12.70
N GLU A 60 -16.20 5.64 -13.44
CA GLU A 60 -17.44 4.86 -13.27
C GLU A 60 -17.25 3.33 -13.39
N ALA A 61 -16.32 2.89 -14.25
CA ALA A 61 -16.08 1.45 -14.47
C ALA A 61 -15.53 0.77 -13.21
N LEU A 62 -14.65 1.44 -12.44
CA LEU A 62 -14.17 0.94 -11.16
C LEU A 62 -15.21 1.16 -10.06
N GLY A 63 -15.94 2.28 -10.07
CA GLY A 63 -17.01 2.55 -9.11
C GLY A 63 -18.05 1.43 -9.04
N LYS A 64 -18.47 0.90 -10.19
CA LYS A 64 -19.41 -0.24 -10.27
C LYS A 64 -18.89 -1.52 -9.61
N ARG A 65 -17.57 -1.67 -9.46
CA ARG A 65 -16.93 -2.83 -8.82
C ARG A 65 -16.62 -2.58 -7.35
N VAL A 66 -16.21 -1.35 -7.00
CA VAL A 66 -15.79 -0.99 -5.65
C VAL A 66 -16.98 -0.86 -4.71
N LYS A 67 -18.09 -0.23 -5.16
CA LYS A 67 -19.28 0.00 -4.33
C LYS A 67 -19.83 -1.29 -3.68
N PRO A 68 -20.09 -2.39 -4.43
CA PRO A 68 -20.56 -3.63 -3.81
C PRO A 68 -19.56 -4.26 -2.83
N LEU A 69 -18.24 -4.08 -3.06
CA LEU A 69 -17.21 -4.58 -2.15
C LEU A 69 -17.20 -3.75 -0.85
N ALA A 70 -17.32 -2.44 -0.95
CA ALA A 70 -17.43 -1.57 0.22
C ALA A 70 -18.67 -1.92 1.06
N GLU A 71 -19.83 -2.11 0.44
CA GLU A 71 -21.08 -2.55 1.11
C GLU A 71 -20.90 -3.88 1.83
N ALA A 72 -20.14 -4.82 1.24
CA ALA A 72 -19.90 -6.13 1.85
C ALA A 72 -19.10 -6.08 3.17
N VAL A 73 -18.39 -4.98 3.43
CA VAL A 73 -17.68 -4.71 4.69
C VAL A 73 -18.34 -3.59 5.51
N GLY A 74 -19.59 -3.26 5.20
CA GLY A 74 -20.39 -2.29 5.94
C GLY A 74 -20.03 -0.81 5.68
N SER A 75 -19.25 -0.51 4.62
CA SER A 75 -18.89 0.86 4.29
C SER A 75 -19.88 1.49 3.33
N ASN A 76 -20.35 2.70 3.67
CA ASN A 76 -21.19 3.54 2.82
C ASN A 76 -20.42 4.75 2.24
N LEU A 77 -19.18 4.99 2.67
CA LEU A 77 -18.36 6.12 2.24
C LEU A 77 -17.45 5.68 1.07
N VAL A 78 -17.95 5.87 -0.16
CA VAL A 78 -17.29 5.43 -1.40
C VAL A 78 -17.25 6.58 -2.41
N MET A 79 -16.08 7.18 -2.59
CA MET A 79 -15.90 8.47 -3.27
C MET A 79 -15.14 8.32 -4.59
N PRO A 80 -15.49 9.06 -5.65
CA PRO A 80 -14.64 9.17 -6.83
C PRO A 80 -13.34 9.89 -6.47
N CYS A 81 -12.22 9.42 -7.01
CA CYS A 81 -10.92 10.04 -6.78
C CYS A 81 -9.98 9.82 -7.97
N ASP A 82 -9.45 10.90 -8.50
CA ASP A 82 -8.29 10.90 -9.38
C ASP A 82 -7.12 11.55 -8.64
N VAL A 83 -6.08 10.79 -8.35
CA VAL A 83 -4.90 11.28 -7.60
C VAL A 83 -4.04 12.27 -8.39
N THR A 84 -4.29 12.43 -9.68
CA THR A 84 -3.65 13.45 -10.52
C THR A 84 -4.40 14.78 -10.49
N ASP A 85 -5.63 14.80 -9.98
CA ASP A 85 -6.46 15.99 -9.82
C ASP A 85 -6.51 16.43 -8.35
N THR A 86 -5.92 17.57 -8.07
CA THR A 86 -5.87 18.17 -6.73
C THR A 86 -7.27 18.41 -6.15
N ALA A 87 -8.21 18.89 -6.96
CA ALA A 87 -9.58 19.16 -6.50
C ALA A 87 -10.32 17.86 -6.15
N SER A 88 -10.08 16.79 -6.91
CA SER A 88 -10.61 15.46 -6.61
C SER A 88 -10.11 14.92 -5.27
N LEU A 89 -8.81 15.06 -4.99
CA LEU A 89 -8.24 14.70 -3.69
C LEU A 89 -8.80 15.57 -2.57
N ASP A 90 -8.88 16.89 -2.75
CA ASP A 90 -9.43 17.82 -1.74
C ASP A 90 -10.86 17.44 -1.36
N GLN A 91 -11.69 17.07 -2.34
CA GLN A 91 -13.08 16.66 -2.10
C GLN A 91 -13.16 15.37 -1.26
N VAL A 92 -12.33 14.36 -1.54
CA VAL A 92 -12.28 13.10 -0.74
C VAL A 92 -12.03 13.40 0.74
N PHE A 93 -11.07 14.25 1.04
CA PHE A 93 -10.75 14.56 2.44
C PHE A 93 -11.77 15.52 3.09
N ALA A 94 -12.44 16.37 2.30
CA ALA A 94 -13.57 17.15 2.80
C ALA A 94 -14.78 16.27 3.15
N ASP A 95 -15.06 15.24 2.35
CA ASP A 95 -16.14 14.28 2.61
C ASP A 95 -15.84 13.45 3.87
N ILE A 96 -14.58 13.02 4.06
CA ILE A 96 -14.13 12.30 5.27
C ILE A 96 -14.24 13.20 6.51
N ASP A 97 -13.82 14.46 6.42
CA ASP A 97 -13.92 15.41 7.54
C ASP A 97 -15.39 15.67 7.92
N ALA A 98 -16.26 15.83 6.93
CA ALA A 98 -17.69 16.04 7.16
C ALA A 98 -18.38 14.83 7.81
N GLU A 99 -18.00 13.59 7.44
CA GLU A 99 -18.61 12.35 7.94
C GLU A 99 -18.01 11.91 9.27
N TRP A 100 -16.68 11.95 9.40
CA TRP A 100 -15.96 11.39 10.54
C TRP A 100 -15.26 12.44 11.42
N GLY A 101 -14.82 13.57 10.84
CA GLY A 101 -14.04 14.60 11.54
C GLY A 101 -12.63 14.18 11.93
N GLU A 102 -12.27 12.92 11.75
CA GLU A 102 -10.96 12.35 12.07
C GLU A 102 -10.64 11.14 11.19
N LEU A 103 -9.35 10.79 11.11
CA LEU A 103 -8.84 9.64 10.35
C LEU A 103 -7.69 8.99 11.12
N ASP A 104 -7.75 7.67 11.33
CA ASP A 104 -6.71 6.93 12.05
C ASP A 104 -5.66 6.33 11.11
N PHE A 105 -6.06 5.92 9.90
CA PHE A 105 -5.11 5.31 8.96
C PHE A 105 -5.48 5.51 7.49
N VAL A 106 -4.47 5.36 6.65
CA VAL A 106 -4.61 5.35 5.18
C VAL A 106 -3.88 4.17 4.59
N VAL A 107 -4.53 3.47 3.67
CA VAL A 107 -3.92 2.47 2.78
C VAL A 107 -3.83 3.04 1.37
N HIS A 108 -2.61 3.35 0.93
CA HIS A 108 -2.31 3.86 -0.41
C HIS A 108 -1.79 2.71 -1.29
N ALA A 109 -2.66 2.12 -2.11
CA ALA A 109 -2.31 1.02 -3.00
C ALA A 109 -2.50 1.41 -4.47
N ILE A 110 -2.00 2.59 -4.84
CA ILE A 110 -2.10 3.16 -6.18
C ILE A 110 -0.77 3.05 -6.90
N ALA A 111 -0.82 2.64 -8.17
CA ALA A 111 0.30 2.68 -9.08
C ALA A 111 -0.19 2.65 -10.53
N TYR A 112 0.52 3.34 -11.41
CA TYR A 112 0.23 3.34 -12.84
C TYR A 112 1.51 3.64 -13.65
N SER A 113 1.63 2.99 -14.79
CA SER A 113 2.55 3.32 -15.88
C SER A 113 1.92 2.87 -17.19
N GLU A 114 2.28 3.50 -18.29
CA GLU A 114 1.82 3.09 -19.61
C GLU A 114 2.35 1.67 -19.94
N ARG A 115 1.42 0.75 -20.18
CA ARG A 115 1.72 -0.67 -20.37
C ARG A 115 2.75 -0.95 -21.46
N GLU A 116 2.68 -0.21 -22.56
CA GLU A 116 3.59 -0.42 -23.67
C GLU A 116 5.02 0.00 -23.34
N GLN A 117 5.21 0.97 -22.44
CA GLN A 117 6.52 1.43 -21.99
C GLN A 117 7.11 0.60 -20.84
N LEU A 118 6.35 -0.34 -20.28
CA LEU A 118 6.89 -1.37 -19.37
C LEU A 118 7.61 -2.49 -20.16
N LYS A 119 7.42 -2.56 -21.50
CA LYS A 119 8.09 -3.49 -22.39
C LYS A 119 9.32 -2.85 -23.02
N GLY A 120 10.22 -3.67 -23.52
CA GLY A 120 11.42 -3.20 -24.22
C GLY A 120 12.52 -2.70 -23.29
N ARG A 121 13.38 -1.85 -23.81
CA ARG A 121 14.57 -1.35 -23.09
C ARG A 121 14.18 -0.17 -22.18
N PHE A 122 14.68 -0.14 -20.97
CA PHE A 122 14.43 0.95 -20.04
C PHE A 122 14.91 2.32 -20.57
N VAL A 123 16.03 2.36 -21.30
CA VAL A 123 16.59 3.62 -21.84
C VAL A 123 15.68 4.30 -22.86
N ASP A 124 14.69 3.62 -23.40
CA ASP A 124 13.74 4.14 -24.39
C ASP A 124 12.46 4.73 -23.73
N VAL A 125 12.38 4.77 -22.39
CA VAL A 125 11.25 5.37 -21.65
C VAL A 125 11.12 6.85 -21.98
N SER A 126 9.92 7.29 -22.36
CA SER A 126 9.62 8.69 -22.64
C SER A 126 9.58 9.54 -21.36
N LEU A 127 9.91 10.83 -21.50
CA LEU A 127 9.80 11.78 -20.39
C LEU A 127 8.37 11.87 -19.84
N ASP A 128 7.38 11.83 -20.72
CA ASP A 128 5.97 11.92 -20.33
C ASP A 128 5.55 10.73 -19.45
N ASN A 129 5.88 9.49 -19.86
CA ASN A 129 5.59 8.33 -19.03
C ASN A 129 6.41 8.30 -17.74
N PHE A 130 7.68 8.77 -17.80
CA PHE A 130 8.52 8.92 -16.60
C PHE A 130 7.84 9.83 -15.57
N ALA A 131 7.42 11.03 -15.99
CA ALA A 131 6.75 11.99 -15.12
C ALA A 131 5.41 11.47 -14.61
N LEU A 132 4.57 10.92 -15.50
CA LEU A 132 3.26 10.36 -15.17
C LEU A 132 3.38 9.21 -14.16
N THR A 133 4.33 8.28 -14.38
CA THR A 133 4.53 7.14 -13.48
C THR A 133 4.96 7.59 -12.09
N LEU A 134 5.88 8.54 -11.98
CA LEU A 134 6.27 9.11 -10.69
C LEU A 134 5.15 9.89 -10.02
N GLN A 135 4.39 10.67 -10.77
CA GLN A 135 3.25 11.43 -10.24
C GLN A 135 2.23 10.50 -9.61
N ILE A 136 1.81 9.44 -10.32
CA ILE A 136 0.75 8.54 -9.84
C ILE A 136 1.27 7.54 -8.81
N SER A 137 2.47 6.97 -9.02
CA SER A 137 2.94 5.84 -8.21
C SER A 137 3.84 6.23 -7.04
N CYS A 138 4.22 7.51 -6.92
CA CYS A 138 5.05 8.02 -5.83
C CYS A 138 4.50 9.30 -5.23
N TYR A 139 4.38 10.39 -6.01
CA TYR A 139 3.97 11.69 -5.49
C TYR A 139 2.54 11.66 -4.91
N SER A 140 1.65 10.83 -5.44
CA SER A 140 0.28 10.70 -4.93
C SER A 140 0.24 10.30 -3.45
N LEU A 141 1.23 9.53 -2.93
CA LEU A 141 1.35 9.25 -1.51
C LEU A 141 1.57 10.54 -0.71
N ILE A 142 2.47 11.42 -1.18
CA ILE A 142 2.72 12.72 -0.53
C ILE A 142 1.45 13.57 -0.55
N ALA A 143 0.78 13.66 -1.70
CA ALA A 143 -0.43 14.45 -1.86
C ALA A 143 -1.60 13.97 -0.96
N VAL A 144 -1.73 12.64 -0.80
CA VAL A 144 -2.69 12.02 0.12
C VAL A 144 -2.30 12.34 1.57
N CYS A 145 -1.03 12.21 1.92
CA CYS A 145 -0.54 12.44 3.26
C CYS A 145 -0.75 13.89 3.74
N GLN A 146 -0.45 14.88 2.89
CA GLN A 146 -0.66 16.31 3.18
C GLN A 146 -2.10 16.65 3.61
N ARG A 147 -3.06 15.82 3.22
CA ARG A 147 -4.46 15.97 3.58
C ARG A 147 -4.83 15.12 4.79
N ALA A 148 -4.34 13.87 4.82
CA ALA A 148 -4.61 12.94 5.88
C ALA A 148 -4.08 13.42 7.24
N GLU A 149 -2.88 14.00 7.30
CA GLU A 149 -2.27 14.49 8.53
C GLU A 149 -3.16 15.49 9.29
N ARG A 150 -3.93 16.32 8.56
CA ARG A 150 -4.85 17.30 9.16
C ARG A 150 -6.02 16.66 9.90
N LEU A 151 -6.37 15.42 9.52
CA LEU A 151 -7.44 14.64 10.14
C LEU A 151 -6.89 13.63 11.17
N MET A 152 -5.58 13.38 11.20
CA MET A 152 -4.92 12.47 12.15
C MET A 152 -4.56 13.20 13.45
N LYS A 153 -5.56 13.79 14.10
CA LYS A 153 -5.41 14.70 15.25
C LYS A 153 -4.77 14.07 16.49
N SER A 154 -4.84 12.74 16.61
CA SER A 154 -4.26 11.96 17.72
C SER A 154 -3.12 11.06 17.27
N GLY A 155 -2.51 11.37 16.13
CA GLY A 155 -1.59 10.48 15.43
C GLY A 155 -2.31 9.57 14.45
N GLY A 156 -1.56 8.69 13.76
CA GLY A 156 -2.14 7.82 12.75
C GLY A 156 -1.13 6.90 12.09
N SER A 157 -1.56 6.21 11.06
CA SER A 157 -0.67 5.32 10.30
C SER A 157 -0.97 5.34 8.81
N LEU A 158 0.07 5.56 7.99
CA LEU A 158 0.00 5.44 6.53
C LEU A 158 0.72 4.18 6.08
N LEU A 159 0.08 3.43 5.21
CA LEU A 159 0.65 2.24 4.59
C LEU A 159 0.60 2.37 3.07
N THR A 160 1.72 2.15 2.40
CA THR A 160 1.76 2.06 0.94
C THR A 160 2.24 0.68 0.47
N MET A 161 2.02 0.39 -0.82
CA MET A 161 2.40 -0.87 -1.43
C MET A 161 3.59 -0.69 -2.35
N THR A 162 4.65 -1.45 -2.11
CA THR A 162 5.82 -1.53 -2.98
C THR A 162 6.07 -2.96 -3.47
N TYR A 163 7.13 -3.16 -4.22
CA TYR A 163 7.52 -4.46 -4.78
C TYR A 163 9.04 -4.53 -4.87
N TYR A 164 9.59 -5.71 -4.73
CA TYR A 164 11.03 -6.00 -4.78
C TYR A 164 11.74 -5.47 -6.04
N GLY A 165 10.98 -5.12 -7.08
CA GLY A 165 11.46 -4.36 -8.23
C GLY A 165 12.03 -2.97 -7.90
N ALA A 166 11.83 -2.44 -6.70
CA ALA A 166 12.49 -1.25 -6.18
C ALA A 166 13.97 -1.49 -5.86
N GLU A 167 14.32 -2.70 -5.45
CA GLU A 167 15.67 -3.08 -5.03
C GLU A 167 16.46 -3.83 -6.12
N LYS A 168 15.75 -4.63 -6.92
CA LYS A 168 16.34 -5.48 -7.97
C LYS A 168 15.60 -5.29 -9.28
N VAL A 169 16.34 -5.41 -10.37
CA VAL A 169 15.73 -5.35 -11.72
C VAL A 169 14.84 -6.56 -11.95
N MET A 170 13.56 -6.29 -12.23
CA MET A 170 12.57 -7.30 -12.59
C MET A 170 12.23 -7.19 -14.08
N PRO A 171 12.07 -8.31 -14.80
CA PRO A 171 11.67 -8.29 -16.21
C PRO A 171 10.37 -7.50 -16.41
N HIS A 172 10.34 -6.61 -17.41
CA HIS A 172 9.16 -5.82 -17.81
C HIS A 172 8.54 -4.97 -16.68
N TYR A 173 9.35 -4.59 -15.68
CA TYR A 173 8.94 -3.69 -14.62
C TYR A 173 9.42 -2.24 -14.85
N ASN A 174 10.52 -2.07 -15.56
CA ASN A 174 11.07 -0.82 -16.10
C ASN A 174 10.81 0.40 -15.17
N MET A 175 10.07 1.40 -15.66
CA MET A 175 9.81 2.65 -14.92
C MET A 175 9.11 2.43 -13.58
N MET A 176 8.31 1.37 -13.44
CA MET A 176 7.69 1.03 -12.17
C MET A 176 8.73 0.71 -11.09
N GLY A 177 9.86 0.08 -11.44
CA GLY A 177 10.96 -0.17 -10.49
C GLY A 177 11.53 1.12 -9.94
N VAL A 178 11.78 2.10 -10.80
CA VAL A 178 12.27 3.44 -10.40
C VAL A 178 11.23 4.15 -9.53
N ALA A 179 9.94 4.10 -9.90
CA ALA A 179 8.89 4.72 -9.12
C ALA A 179 8.74 4.07 -7.72
N LYS A 180 8.89 2.74 -7.62
CA LYS A 180 8.85 2.04 -6.33
C LYS A 180 10.08 2.34 -5.46
N ALA A 181 11.27 2.47 -6.05
CA ALA A 181 12.46 2.92 -5.32
C ALA A 181 12.29 4.34 -4.77
N ALA A 182 11.73 5.26 -5.58
CA ALA A 182 11.39 6.60 -5.13
C ALA A 182 10.31 6.58 -4.02
N LEU A 183 9.29 5.72 -4.14
CA LEU A 183 8.24 5.55 -3.13
C LEU A 183 8.81 5.06 -1.80
N GLU A 184 9.73 4.09 -1.80
CA GLU A 184 10.39 3.59 -0.58
C GLU A 184 11.28 4.66 0.08
N ALA A 185 11.98 5.47 -0.71
CA ALA A 185 12.68 6.63 -0.19
C ALA A 185 11.69 7.63 0.44
N THR A 186 10.58 7.92 -0.24
CA THR A 186 9.52 8.82 0.25
C THR A 186 8.95 8.36 1.59
N VAL A 187 8.70 7.06 1.77
CA VAL A 187 8.25 6.47 3.06
C VAL A 187 9.19 6.85 4.19
N ARG A 188 10.51 6.73 3.98
CA ARG A 188 11.52 7.05 5.01
C ARG A 188 11.56 8.54 5.36
N TYR A 189 11.49 9.43 4.36
CA TYR A 189 11.45 10.86 4.60
C TYR A 189 10.17 11.29 5.32
N MET A 190 9.02 10.80 4.88
CA MET A 190 7.74 11.10 5.53
C MET A 190 7.66 10.55 6.96
N ALA A 191 8.27 9.40 7.24
CA ALA A 191 8.33 8.84 8.59
C ALA A 191 9.10 9.76 9.56
N VAL A 192 10.14 10.44 9.06
CA VAL A 192 10.91 11.44 9.85
C VAL A 192 10.10 12.71 10.05
N ASP A 193 9.47 13.22 8.98
CA ASP A 193 8.72 14.48 9.03
C ASP A 193 7.50 14.39 9.96
N LEU A 194 6.79 13.27 9.94
CA LEU A 194 5.50 13.10 10.62
C LEU A 194 5.60 12.40 11.98
N GLY A 195 6.77 11.85 12.31
CA GLY A 195 6.98 11.12 13.57
C GLY A 195 6.74 11.97 14.82
N GLY A 196 7.02 13.28 14.74
CA GLY A 196 6.75 14.24 15.82
C GLY A 196 5.27 14.39 16.16
N ASP A 197 4.38 14.14 15.19
CA ASP A 197 2.93 14.19 15.33
C ASP A 197 2.32 12.79 15.60
N ASN A 198 3.17 11.82 15.95
CA ASN A 198 2.77 10.42 16.19
C ASN A 198 2.10 9.76 14.97
N ILE A 199 2.46 10.18 13.75
CA ILE A 199 2.01 9.58 12.51
C ILE A 199 3.11 8.67 11.95
N ARG A 200 2.79 7.41 11.74
CA ARG A 200 3.71 6.38 11.24
C ARG A 200 3.52 6.19 9.74
N VAL A 201 4.59 6.00 9.02
CA VAL A 201 4.56 5.76 7.56
C VAL A 201 5.39 4.53 7.23
N ASN A 202 4.75 3.50 6.66
CA ASN A 202 5.39 2.24 6.31
C ASN A 202 4.98 1.78 4.91
N ALA A 203 5.71 0.83 4.36
CA ALA A 203 5.37 0.14 3.13
C ALA A 203 5.39 -1.38 3.29
N ILE A 204 4.53 -2.08 2.55
CA ILE A 204 4.65 -3.52 2.35
C ILE A 204 5.19 -3.78 0.95
N SER A 205 6.33 -4.50 0.89
CA SER A 205 6.87 -5.07 -0.34
C SER A 205 6.25 -6.46 -0.53
N ALA A 206 5.17 -6.50 -1.30
CA ALA A 206 4.42 -7.73 -1.53
C ALA A 206 5.04 -8.56 -2.66
N GLY A 207 5.15 -9.87 -2.48
CA GLY A 207 5.47 -10.80 -3.56
C GLY A 207 4.41 -10.77 -4.69
N PRO A 208 4.66 -11.42 -5.82
CA PRO A 208 3.76 -11.36 -6.95
C PRO A 208 2.42 -12.07 -6.65
N ILE A 209 1.32 -11.33 -6.86
CA ILE A 209 -0.06 -11.80 -6.73
C ILE A 209 -0.81 -11.53 -8.03
N LYS A 210 -1.70 -12.43 -8.45
CA LYS A 210 -2.54 -12.29 -9.65
C LYS A 210 -3.61 -11.22 -9.43
N THR A 211 -3.26 -9.96 -9.64
CA THR A 211 -4.17 -8.81 -9.58
C THR A 211 -4.47 -8.25 -10.96
N LEU A 212 -5.44 -7.33 -11.06
CA LEU A 212 -5.70 -6.59 -12.30
C LEU A 212 -4.47 -5.76 -12.73
N ALA A 213 -3.82 -5.09 -11.79
CA ALA A 213 -2.59 -4.31 -12.04
C ALA A 213 -1.46 -5.20 -12.56
N ALA A 214 -1.24 -6.36 -11.96
CA ALA A 214 -0.22 -7.32 -12.37
C ALA A 214 -0.43 -7.86 -13.81
N SER A 215 -1.66 -7.89 -14.33
CA SER A 215 -1.95 -8.29 -15.70
C SER A 215 -1.36 -7.33 -16.75
N GLY A 216 -0.96 -6.12 -16.35
CA GLY A 216 -0.27 -5.16 -17.20
C GLY A 216 1.23 -5.45 -17.38
N ILE A 217 1.83 -6.26 -16.52
CA ILE A 217 3.26 -6.61 -16.54
C ILE A 217 3.46 -7.76 -17.54
N GLY A 218 4.40 -7.60 -18.47
CA GLY A 218 4.81 -8.68 -19.35
C GLY A 218 5.39 -9.87 -18.57
N ASP A 219 5.21 -11.08 -19.11
CA ASP A 219 5.74 -12.32 -18.53
C ASP A 219 5.41 -12.55 -17.03
N PHE A 220 4.29 -11.99 -16.57
CA PHE A 220 3.89 -12.11 -15.16
C PHE A 220 3.74 -13.57 -14.70
N ARG A 221 3.36 -14.49 -15.60
CA ARG A 221 3.33 -15.94 -15.29
C ARG A 221 4.71 -16.49 -14.96
N TYR A 222 5.73 -16.03 -15.69
CA TYR A 222 7.13 -16.40 -15.42
C TYR A 222 7.54 -15.90 -14.03
N ILE A 223 7.25 -14.64 -13.69
CA ILE A 223 7.55 -14.05 -12.38
C ILE A 223 6.87 -14.84 -11.25
N LEU A 224 5.59 -15.21 -11.39
CA LEU A 224 4.87 -16.03 -10.43
C LEU A 224 5.54 -17.39 -10.19
N LYS A 225 5.81 -18.13 -11.28
CA LYS A 225 6.45 -19.45 -11.20
C LYS A 225 7.88 -19.35 -10.64
N TRP A 226 8.61 -18.32 -11.05
CA TRP A 226 9.95 -18.07 -10.50
C TRP A 226 9.92 -17.90 -8.99
N ASN A 227 9.01 -17.10 -8.46
CA ASN A 227 8.84 -16.92 -7.02
C ASN A 227 8.40 -18.23 -6.35
N GLU A 228 7.41 -18.94 -6.90
CA GLU A 228 6.92 -20.21 -6.37
C GLU A 228 8.05 -21.24 -6.17
N TYR A 229 8.94 -21.39 -7.16
CA TYR A 229 10.03 -22.35 -7.09
C TYR A 229 11.24 -21.89 -6.29
N ASN A 230 11.49 -20.58 -6.21
CA ASN A 230 12.72 -20.06 -5.60
C ASN A 230 12.51 -19.40 -4.23
N ALA A 231 11.28 -18.99 -3.87
CA ALA A 231 11.03 -18.50 -2.52
C ALA A 231 11.27 -19.59 -1.46
N PRO A 232 11.79 -19.26 -0.29
CA PRO A 232 12.01 -20.20 0.81
C PRO A 232 10.78 -21.03 1.17
N LEU A 233 9.58 -20.41 1.20
CA LEU A 233 8.33 -21.12 1.51
C LEU A 233 7.74 -21.88 0.32
N LYS A 234 8.40 -21.89 -0.86
CA LYS A 234 8.01 -22.64 -2.06
C LYS A 234 6.56 -22.42 -2.52
N ARG A 235 6.08 -21.20 -2.39
CA ARG A 235 4.74 -20.79 -2.80
C ARG A 235 4.68 -19.28 -3.07
N THR A 236 3.65 -18.84 -3.74
CA THR A 236 3.25 -17.43 -3.80
C THR A 236 2.45 -17.05 -2.54
N ILE A 237 2.24 -15.78 -2.35
CA ILE A 237 1.45 -15.23 -1.25
C ILE A 237 0.02 -14.91 -1.69
N THR A 238 -0.88 -14.68 -0.74
CA THR A 238 -2.26 -14.26 -0.95
C THR A 238 -2.50 -12.82 -0.53
N ILE A 239 -3.62 -12.23 -0.94
CA ILE A 239 -4.03 -10.88 -0.53
C ILE A 239 -4.36 -10.83 0.97
N GLU A 240 -4.83 -11.92 1.56
CA GLU A 240 -5.12 -12.05 2.99
C GLU A 240 -3.85 -12.06 3.84
N GLU A 241 -2.78 -12.69 3.36
CA GLU A 241 -1.47 -12.67 4.03
C GLU A 241 -0.87 -11.26 4.06
N VAL A 242 -1.05 -10.50 2.98
CA VAL A 242 -0.71 -9.07 2.97
C VAL A 242 -1.60 -8.29 3.94
N GLY A 243 -2.90 -8.63 4.01
CA GLY A 243 -3.86 -8.08 4.97
C GLY A 243 -3.43 -8.27 6.42
N GLY A 244 -2.93 -9.45 6.78
CA GLY A 244 -2.40 -9.73 8.13
C GLY A 244 -1.21 -8.85 8.50
N SER A 245 -0.27 -8.65 7.58
CA SER A 245 0.87 -7.74 7.78
C SER A 245 0.42 -6.27 7.84
N ALA A 246 -0.58 -5.88 7.04
CA ALA A 246 -1.18 -4.55 7.11
C ALA A 246 -1.86 -4.30 8.46
N LEU A 247 -2.58 -5.29 8.99
CA LEU A 247 -3.18 -5.22 10.33
C LEU A 247 -2.11 -4.96 11.40
N TYR A 248 -0.98 -5.68 11.36
CA TYR A 248 0.14 -5.44 12.26
C TYR A 248 0.64 -3.99 12.17
N LEU A 249 0.93 -3.50 10.96
CA LEU A 249 1.51 -2.18 10.75
C LEU A 249 0.54 -1.03 11.04
N LEU A 250 -0.77 -1.22 10.86
CA LEU A 250 -1.79 -0.18 11.03
C LEU A 250 -2.39 -0.15 12.44
N SER A 251 -2.38 -1.27 13.17
CA SER A 251 -2.86 -1.33 14.55
C SER A 251 -1.80 -0.91 15.56
N ASP A 252 -2.18 -0.90 16.84
CA ASP A 252 -1.28 -0.60 17.96
C ASP A 252 -0.18 -1.66 18.16
N LEU A 253 -0.30 -2.83 17.53
CA LEU A 253 0.78 -3.82 17.49
C LEU A 253 2.04 -3.27 16.81
N GLY A 254 1.87 -2.42 15.80
CA GLY A 254 2.95 -1.76 15.07
C GLY A 254 3.33 -0.36 15.57
N ARG A 255 2.89 0.07 16.76
CA ARG A 255 3.05 1.44 17.27
C ARG A 255 4.49 1.97 17.33
N SER A 256 5.47 1.10 17.33
CA SER A 256 6.89 1.47 17.33
C SER A 256 7.57 1.24 15.97
N VAL A 257 6.79 1.02 14.90
CA VAL A 257 7.29 0.75 13.56
C VAL A 257 6.92 1.90 12.63
N THR A 258 7.94 2.61 12.13
CA THR A 258 7.79 3.67 11.12
C THR A 258 9.02 3.70 10.22
N GLY A 259 8.87 4.07 8.95
CA GLY A 259 9.93 4.06 7.94
C GLY A 259 10.31 2.67 7.42
N GLU A 260 9.54 1.64 7.77
CA GLU A 260 9.80 0.24 7.44
C GLU A 260 9.32 -0.12 6.02
N ILE A 261 10.10 -0.93 5.34
CA ILE A 261 9.73 -1.63 4.10
C ILE A 261 9.59 -3.11 4.44
N HIS A 262 8.39 -3.52 4.78
CA HIS A 262 8.08 -4.85 5.28
C HIS A 262 7.83 -5.85 4.15
N HIS A 263 8.69 -6.86 4.02
CA HIS A 263 8.57 -7.87 2.97
C HIS A 263 7.54 -8.95 3.32
N VAL A 264 6.56 -9.12 2.44
CA VAL A 264 5.56 -10.19 2.46
C VAL A 264 5.63 -10.90 1.12
N ASP A 265 6.58 -11.83 0.94
CA ASP A 265 6.94 -12.42 -0.35
C ASP A 265 7.37 -13.90 -0.26
N ALA A 266 6.95 -14.60 0.79
CA ALA A 266 7.36 -15.96 1.10
C ALA A 266 8.89 -16.11 1.28
N GLY A 267 9.59 -15.01 1.61
CA GLY A 267 11.04 -14.96 1.82
C GLY A 267 11.86 -14.79 0.55
N TYR A 268 11.23 -14.49 -0.59
CA TYR A 268 11.94 -14.41 -1.86
C TYR A 268 13.08 -13.36 -1.86
N HIS A 269 12.90 -12.23 -1.21
CA HIS A 269 13.88 -11.13 -1.17
C HIS A 269 15.25 -11.53 -0.61
N VAL A 270 15.35 -12.59 0.21
CA VAL A 270 16.64 -13.06 0.76
C VAL A 270 17.40 -13.99 -0.19
N VAL A 271 16.78 -14.36 -1.33
CA VAL A 271 17.34 -15.37 -2.25
C VAL A 271 18.26 -14.68 -3.25
N GLY A 272 19.53 -15.02 -3.21
CA GLY A 272 20.55 -14.51 -4.13
C GLY A 272 20.75 -15.34 -5.40
N MET A 273 20.28 -16.59 -5.44
CA MET A 273 20.50 -17.51 -6.54
C MET A 273 19.34 -18.49 -6.69
N LYS A 274 19.11 -19.00 -7.93
CA LYS A 274 18.12 -20.04 -8.22
C LYS A 274 18.36 -21.27 -7.32
N ALA A 275 17.30 -21.83 -6.73
CA ALA A 275 17.37 -23.06 -5.98
C ALA A 275 17.83 -24.22 -6.90
N ALA A 276 18.70 -25.09 -6.37
CA ALA A 276 19.28 -26.18 -7.16
C ALA A 276 18.25 -27.16 -7.70
N ASP A 277 17.15 -27.35 -6.98
CA ASP A 277 16.00 -28.21 -7.31
C ASP A 277 14.90 -27.51 -8.09
N ALA A 278 15.01 -26.19 -8.33
CA ALA A 278 14.00 -25.45 -9.09
C ALA A 278 14.06 -25.87 -10.58
N PRO A 279 12.89 -26.13 -11.21
CA PRO A 279 12.83 -26.51 -12.62
C PRO A 279 13.29 -25.36 -13.53
N ASP A 280 13.58 -25.69 -14.78
CA ASP A 280 13.88 -24.70 -15.80
C ASP A 280 12.57 -24.14 -16.35
N ILE A 281 12.20 -22.93 -15.90
CA ILE A 281 10.86 -22.34 -16.13
C ILE A 281 10.65 -21.98 -17.61
N ALA A 282 11.72 -21.84 -18.39
CA ALA A 282 11.62 -21.59 -19.84
C ALA A 282 10.96 -22.77 -20.58
N THR A 283 10.87 -23.93 -19.96
CA THR A 283 10.35 -25.19 -20.56
C THR A 283 9.04 -25.68 -19.92
N VAL A 284 8.44 -24.91 -19.00
CA VAL A 284 7.22 -25.30 -18.25
C VAL A 284 5.99 -24.50 -18.68
#